data_822d905decd21d3c80a45f4bd0c9f2fc
#
_entry.id   822d905decd21d3c80a45f4bd0c9f2fc
#
_cell.length_a   1.000
_cell.length_b   1.000
_cell.length_c   1.000
_cell.angle_alpha   90.00
_cell.angle_beta   90.00
_cell.angle_gamma   90.00
#
_symmetry.space_group_name_H-M   'P 1'
#
loop_
_entity.id
_entity.type
_entity.pdbx_description
1 polymer ?
#
loop_
_entity_poly.entity_id
_entity_poly.type
_entity_poly.pdbx_seq_one_letter_code
_entity_poly.pdbx_strand_id
1 'polypeptide(L)'
;LSYSCLPGGCPITAFMTDLPAAFFPPTTPPHYSRADFGPDFRWGVSTAAYQTEGSWEAEGKGRSIWDEFVRGRRAIKGRETGDVASDFYRRWPTDLDLMQQLGIPNFRFSTAWARVLPTGTGPVNAKGLDFYDRLVDECLARDIAPWLTVYHWDLPLALQQQGGWTNRAVVGWLADYAQVLARRLGDRVQHWMVLNEPMVFTGAGHLLGLHAPGRRSLGAFLAATHHATLAQAEGGRALRAALPASAQIGTTFSCSYLTPWRAGLPRDERATRRADAILNRLFVEPALGLGYPTAEAPLLNRLERYVQPGDEARLPFAFDFWGVQNYTREVVRHAPYVPLLWANLVGAARRGVPYTQMGWEVFPESLYHMLRQFSAYANAPRLLVTENGAAFPDVVTPAGQVHDVARQAYLQACIGQVLRARREGLAVEGYFAWSFTDNFEWAEGYAPRFGLVHIDYATQQRTVKDSGWWYQQLLAGEVITTIPSLGSTTQKATRC
;
A
#
# COMPACT_ATOMS: atom_id res chain seq x y z
N LEU A 1 19.89 -0.97 2.38
CA LEU A 1 18.80 -1.74 3.00
C LEU A 1 19.39 -3.01 3.60
N SER A 2 19.89 -2.91 4.84
CA SER A 2 20.42 -4.04 5.57
C SER A 2 19.40 -4.46 6.63
N TYR A 3 18.63 -5.48 6.33
CA TYR A 3 18.03 -6.32 7.36
C TYR A 3 19.15 -7.19 7.92
N SER A 4 19.71 -6.80 9.05
CA SER A 4 20.66 -7.64 9.80
C SER A 4 19.86 -8.65 10.63
N CYS A 5 19.76 -9.89 10.13
CA CYS A 5 19.43 -11.03 10.98
C CYS A 5 20.62 -11.30 11.91
N LEU A 6 20.46 -11.08 13.20
CA LEU A 6 21.31 -11.70 14.23
C LEU A 6 20.75 -13.08 14.57
N PRO A 7 21.57 -14.15 14.61
CA PRO A 7 21.17 -15.44 15.09
C PRO A 7 21.26 -15.46 16.64
N GLY A 8 20.12 -15.48 17.30
CA GLY A 8 20.02 -15.63 18.74
C GLY A 8 18.55 -15.79 19.11
N GLY A 9 18.09 -17.05 19.21
CA GLY A 9 16.76 -17.36 19.67
C GLY A 9 16.58 -16.91 21.13
N CYS A 10 15.81 -15.83 21.33
CA CYS A 10 15.24 -15.48 22.61
C CYS A 10 13.77 -15.91 22.58
N PRO A 11 13.25 -16.57 23.63
CA PRO A 11 11.89 -17.09 23.64
C PRO A 11 10.89 -15.92 23.61
N ILE A 12 9.97 -15.99 22.65
CA ILE A 12 8.95 -14.97 22.31
C ILE A 12 7.91 -14.75 23.44
N THR A 13 7.96 -15.52 24.51
CA THR A 13 6.94 -15.52 25.58
C THR A 13 7.12 -14.44 26.65
N ALA A 14 8.16 -13.60 26.63
CA ALA A 14 8.44 -12.64 27.70
C ALA A 14 8.18 -11.16 27.34
N PHE A 15 7.67 -10.85 26.13
CA PHE A 15 7.49 -9.45 25.69
C PHE A 15 6.03 -8.96 25.60
N MET A 16 5.06 -9.71 26.14
CA MET A 16 3.63 -9.44 25.91
C MET A 16 2.92 -8.64 27.02
N THR A 17 3.60 -8.17 28.07
CA THR A 17 2.90 -7.49 29.18
C THR A 17 3.30 -6.05 29.47
N ASP A 18 4.39 -5.53 28.88
CA ASP A 18 4.82 -4.15 29.13
C ASP A 18 5.23 -3.45 27.83
N LEU A 19 4.25 -3.07 27.00
CA LEU A 19 4.44 -1.90 26.14
C LEU A 19 4.30 -0.69 27.06
N PRO A 20 5.37 0.04 27.39
CA PRO A 20 5.23 1.19 28.28
C PRO A 20 4.34 2.24 27.59
N ALA A 21 3.45 2.86 28.35
CA ALA A 21 2.60 3.99 27.94
C ALA A 21 3.39 5.19 27.35
N ALA A 22 4.71 5.08 27.28
CA ALA A 22 5.65 6.04 26.70
C ALA A 22 5.82 5.92 25.17
N PHE A 23 5.16 4.96 24.46
CA PHE A 23 5.31 4.77 23.02
C PHE A 23 4.56 5.79 22.14
N PHE A 24 3.63 6.52 22.72
CA PHE A 24 3.05 7.69 22.05
C PHE A 24 3.39 8.91 22.89
N PRO A 25 3.92 10.00 22.30
CA PRO A 25 3.99 11.25 23.02
C PRO A 25 2.56 11.58 23.48
N PRO A 26 2.36 12.17 24.67
CA PRO A 26 1.04 12.58 25.15
C PRO A 26 0.58 13.78 24.34
N THR A 27 0.31 13.58 23.08
CA THR A 27 -0.48 14.52 22.30
C THR A 27 -1.92 14.23 22.62
N THR A 28 -2.61 15.19 23.21
CA THR A 28 -4.08 15.19 23.26
C THR A 28 -4.56 14.73 21.88
N PRO A 29 -5.37 13.65 21.76
CA PRO A 29 -5.86 13.20 20.47
C PRO A 29 -6.42 14.39 19.72
N PRO A 30 -6.09 14.57 18.44
CA PRO A 30 -6.63 15.70 17.70
C PRO A 30 -8.16 15.60 17.71
N HIS A 31 -8.83 16.62 18.24
CA HIS A 31 -10.27 16.72 18.22
C HIS A 31 -10.70 17.11 16.81
N TYR A 32 -11.31 16.21 16.10
CA TYR A 32 -11.94 16.45 14.79
C TYR A 32 -13.11 15.48 14.58
N SER A 33 -13.98 15.85 13.68
CA SER A 33 -15.09 15.05 13.21
C SER A 33 -15.02 14.89 11.70
N ARG A 34 -15.84 14.01 11.12
CA ARG A 34 -16.00 13.89 9.66
C ARG A 34 -16.32 15.24 8.99
N ALA A 35 -17.11 16.08 9.65
CA ALA A 35 -17.53 17.38 9.11
C ALA A 35 -16.37 18.35 8.87
N ASP A 36 -15.27 18.25 9.62
CA ASP A 36 -14.08 19.09 9.46
C ASP A 36 -13.41 18.91 8.09
N PHE A 37 -13.65 17.77 7.42
CA PHE A 37 -13.08 17.43 6.09
C PHE A 37 -13.97 17.90 4.93
N GLY A 38 -15.18 18.34 5.19
CA GLY A 38 -16.18 18.72 4.19
C GLY A 38 -16.95 17.54 3.60
N PRO A 39 -18.09 17.80 2.94
CA PRO A 39 -19.03 16.78 2.48
C PRO A 39 -18.45 15.89 1.35
N ASP A 40 -17.56 16.43 0.52
CA ASP A 40 -17.02 15.75 -0.67
C ASP A 40 -15.78 14.90 -0.33
N PHE A 41 -15.31 14.88 0.93
CA PHE A 41 -14.15 14.10 1.32
C PHE A 41 -14.45 12.61 1.33
N ARG A 42 -13.65 11.83 0.61
CA ARG A 42 -13.87 10.41 0.37
C ARG A 42 -13.21 9.57 1.46
N TRP A 43 -14.03 8.88 2.22
CA TRP A 43 -13.59 7.94 3.26
C TRP A 43 -13.70 6.52 2.74
N GLY A 44 -12.72 5.66 3.03
CA GLY A 44 -12.78 4.28 2.57
C GLY A 44 -11.79 3.35 3.26
N VAL A 45 -11.76 2.14 2.76
CA VAL A 45 -10.80 1.09 3.13
C VAL A 45 -10.19 0.49 1.89
N SER A 46 -9.00 -0.10 2.03
CA SER A 46 -8.25 -0.71 0.93
C SER A 46 -7.95 -2.18 1.19
N THR A 47 -7.88 -2.96 0.11
CA THR A 47 -7.36 -4.32 0.07
C THR A 47 -6.60 -4.58 -1.24
N ALA A 48 -5.92 -5.72 -1.35
CA ALA A 48 -5.30 -6.19 -2.58
C ALA A 48 -5.64 -7.66 -2.84
N ALA A 49 -5.83 -8.01 -4.12
CA ALA A 49 -6.31 -9.32 -4.55
C ALA A 49 -5.48 -10.48 -4.00
N TYR A 50 -4.17 -10.47 -4.24
CA TYR A 50 -3.30 -11.56 -3.79
C TYR A 50 -3.27 -11.71 -2.26
N GLN A 51 -3.35 -10.59 -1.54
CA GLN A 51 -3.28 -10.56 -0.08
C GLN A 51 -4.56 -11.06 0.59
N THR A 52 -5.72 -10.99 -0.08
CA THR A 52 -7.01 -11.28 0.54
C THR A 52 -7.79 -12.41 -0.11
N GLU A 53 -7.75 -12.56 -1.44
CA GLU A 53 -8.67 -13.45 -2.16
C GLU A 53 -8.49 -14.92 -1.81
N GLY A 54 -7.26 -15.42 -1.75
CA GLY A 54 -7.01 -16.86 -1.71
C GLY A 54 -7.53 -17.56 -2.97
N SER A 55 -8.01 -18.81 -2.81
CA SER A 55 -8.60 -19.58 -3.93
C SER A 55 -7.73 -19.56 -5.20
N TRP A 56 -6.43 -19.79 -5.00
CA TRP A 56 -5.36 -19.53 -5.96
C TRP A 56 -5.41 -20.37 -7.24
N GLU A 57 -6.09 -21.53 -7.22
CA GLU A 57 -6.32 -22.40 -8.39
C GLU A 57 -7.81 -22.49 -8.78
N ALA A 58 -8.70 -21.73 -8.10
CA ALA A 58 -10.13 -21.87 -8.32
C ALA A 58 -10.56 -21.33 -9.68
N GLU A 59 -11.51 -22.05 -10.29
CA GLU A 59 -12.27 -21.62 -11.47
C GLU A 59 -11.42 -21.18 -12.66
N GLY A 60 -10.27 -21.83 -12.88
CA GLY A 60 -9.40 -21.56 -14.02
C GLY A 60 -8.47 -20.37 -13.84
N LYS A 61 -8.29 -19.86 -12.62
CA LYS A 61 -7.24 -18.87 -12.32
C LYS A 61 -5.86 -19.44 -12.69
N GLY A 62 -5.10 -18.68 -13.48
CA GLY A 62 -3.70 -18.96 -13.74
C GLY A 62 -2.80 -18.64 -12.53
N ARG A 63 -1.57 -19.13 -12.54
CA ARG A 63 -0.58 -18.79 -11.53
C ARG A 63 -0.05 -17.37 -11.73
N SER A 64 0.16 -16.65 -10.64
CA SER A 64 0.91 -15.39 -10.58
C SER A 64 2.37 -15.62 -10.19
N ILE A 65 3.19 -14.58 -10.32
CA ILE A 65 4.58 -14.59 -9.83
C ILE A 65 4.65 -14.80 -8.30
N TRP A 66 3.63 -14.38 -7.56
CA TRP A 66 3.56 -14.60 -6.12
C TRP A 66 3.22 -16.05 -5.76
N ASP A 67 2.32 -16.70 -6.52
CA ASP A 67 2.03 -18.12 -6.34
C ASP A 67 3.29 -18.99 -6.50
N GLU A 68 4.21 -18.60 -7.38
CA GLU A 68 5.51 -19.26 -7.55
C GLU A 68 6.51 -18.86 -6.46
N PHE A 69 6.61 -17.56 -6.16
CA PHE A 69 7.60 -17.01 -5.24
C PHE A 69 7.44 -17.54 -3.81
N VAL A 70 6.20 -17.64 -3.30
CA VAL A 70 5.93 -18.12 -1.93
C VAL A 70 6.36 -19.57 -1.71
N ARG A 71 6.46 -20.36 -2.79
CA ARG A 71 6.95 -21.74 -2.76
C ARG A 71 8.47 -21.83 -2.75
N GLY A 72 9.13 -20.71 -2.96
CA GLY A 72 10.59 -20.57 -2.90
C GLY A 72 11.12 -20.78 -1.48
N ARG A 73 12.31 -21.38 -1.38
CA ARG A 73 12.94 -21.66 -0.08
C ARG A 73 13.28 -20.34 0.63
N ARG A 74 12.69 -20.08 1.82
CA ARG A 74 12.88 -18.88 2.64
C ARG A 74 12.43 -17.56 1.96
N ALA A 75 11.50 -17.62 1.01
CA ALA A 75 10.95 -16.42 0.39
C ALA A 75 10.04 -15.64 1.34
N ILE A 76 9.27 -16.38 2.14
CA ILE A 76 8.30 -15.81 3.09
C ILE A 76 8.67 -16.22 4.52
N LYS A 77 8.51 -15.31 5.47
CA LYS A 77 8.60 -15.63 6.89
C LYS A 77 7.55 -16.69 7.24
N GLY A 78 7.90 -17.66 8.09
CA GLY A 78 7.01 -18.76 8.43
C GLY A 78 6.72 -19.75 7.29
N ARG A 79 7.21 -19.54 6.05
CA ARG A 79 6.90 -20.33 4.85
C ARG A 79 5.40 -20.35 4.52
N GLU A 80 4.73 -19.28 4.84
CA GLU A 80 3.30 -19.11 4.59
C GLU A 80 3.03 -18.79 3.12
N THR A 81 1.80 -19.03 2.66
CA THR A 81 1.36 -18.80 1.29
C THR A 81 0.08 -17.99 1.26
N GLY A 82 -0.18 -17.29 0.14
CA GLY A 82 -1.46 -16.61 -0.10
C GLY A 82 -2.59 -17.53 -0.59
N ASP A 83 -2.43 -18.86 -0.50
CA ASP A 83 -3.36 -19.82 -1.11
C ASP A 83 -4.80 -19.72 -0.56
N VAL A 84 -4.92 -19.39 0.73
CA VAL A 84 -6.21 -19.14 1.40
C VAL A 84 -6.38 -17.66 1.72
N ALA A 85 -5.32 -17.00 2.18
CA ALA A 85 -5.32 -15.60 2.62
C ALA A 85 -6.46 -15.33 3.63
N SER A 86 -7.28 -14.29 3.39
CA SER A 86 -8.49 -14.00 4.15
C SER A 86 -9.73 -14.68 3.55
N ASP A 87 -9.56 -15.58 2.58
CA ASP A 87 -10.62 -16.29 1.85
C ASP A 87 -11.69 -15.33 1.27
N PHE A 88 -11.26 -14.12 0.87
CA PHE A 88 -12.17 -13.10 0.35
C PHE A 88 -12.93 -13.56 -0.90
N TYR A 89 -12.29 -14.37 -1.74
CA TYR A 89 -12.95 -14.91 -2.95
C TYR A 89 -14.26 -15.65 -2.65
N ARG A 90 -14.40 -16.26 -1.47
CA ARG A 90 -15.62 -16.97 -1.05
C ARG A 90 -16.44 -16.16 -0.04
N ARG A 91 -15.77 -15.30 0.75
CA ARG A 91 -16.39 -14.61 1.88
C ARG A 91 -16.67 -13.13 1.65
N TRP A 92 -16.45 -12.64 0.43
CA TRP A 92 -16.73 -11.25 0.07
C TRP A 92 -18.14 -10.76 0.45
N PRO A 93 -19.23 -11.58 0.42
CA PRO A 93 -20.53 -11.09 0.87
C PRO A 93 -20.52 -10.70 2.36
N THR A 94 -19.95 -11.54 3.21
CA THR A 94 -19.79 -11.25 4.65
C THR A 94 -18.91 -10.02 4.87
N ASP A 95 -17.83 -9.86 4.10
CA ASP A 95 -16.93 -8.73 4.23
C ASP A 95 -17.61 -7.42 3.77
N LEU A 96 -18.43 -7.44 2.71
CA LEU A 96 -19.23 -6.30 2.30
C LEU A 96 -20.33 -5.95 3.31
N ASP A 97 -20.98 -6.95 3.91
CA ASP A 97 -21.97 -6.73 4.98
C ASP A 97 -21.33 -6.05 6.19
N LEU A 98 -20.10 -6.44 6.56
CA LEU A 98 -19.32 -5.77 7.60
C LEU A 98 -18.94 -4.34 7.22
N MET A 99 -18.55 -4.09 5.96
CA MET A 99 -18.28 -2.74 5.47
C MET A 99 -19.53 -1.85 5.58
N GLN A 100 -20.69 -2.37 5.18
CA GLN A 100 -21.96 -1.66 5.30
C GLN A 100 -22.31 -1.37 6.77
N GLN A 101 -22.14 -2.37 7.65
CA GLN A 101 -22.36 -2.21 9.10
C GLN A 101 -21.44 -1.13 9.70
N LEU A 102 -20.20 -1.03 9.22
CA LEU A 102 -19.23 -0.03 9.64
C LEU A 102 -19.43 1.34 8.94
N GLY A 103 -20.43 1.47 8.07
CA GLY A 103 -20.72 2.71 7.35
C GLY A 103 -19.61 3.15 6.39
N ILE A 104 -18.86 2.19 5.85
CA ILE A 104 -17.73 2.44 4.91
C ILE A 104 -18.29 2.76 3.52
N PRO A 105 -18.10 4.00 2.99
CA PRO A 105 -18.74 4.40 1.74
C PRO A 105 -17.91 4.11 0.48
N ASN A 106 -16.61 3.77 0.63
CA ASN A 106 -15.75 3.47 -0.51
C ASN A 106 -14.86 2.26 -0.22
N PHE A 107 -14.75 1.37 -1.18
CA PHE A 107 -13.91 0.18 -1.10
C PHE A 107 -12.92 0.15 -2.27
N ARG A 108 -11.62 0.29 -1.95
CA ARG A 108 -10.54 0.12 -2.90
C ARG A 108 -10.05 -1.32 -2.87
N PHE A 109 -10.09 -1.97 -4.01
CA PHE A 109 -9.58 -3.33 -4.20
C PHE A 109 -8.79 -3.44 -5.52
N SER A 110 -7.97 -4.46 -5.66
CA SER A 110 -7.33 -4.77 -6.94
C SER A 110 -7.96 -5.99 -7.58
N THR A 111 -7.73 -6.16 -8.88
CA THR A 111 -8.11 -7.38 -9.60
C THR A 111 -6.90 -8.27 -9.80
N ALA A 112 -7.05 -9.59 -9.60
CA ALA A 112 -6.01 -10.58 -9.88
C ALA A 112 -5.91 -10.80 -11.39
N TRP A 113 -4.83 -10.29 -12.02
CA TRP A 113 -4.65 -10.39 -13.48
C TRP A 113 -4.75 -11.84 -13.96
N ALA A 114 -4.07 -12.78 -13.28
CA ALA A 114 -4.11 -14.20 -13.63
C ALA A 114 -5.48 -14.87 -13.40
N ARG A 115 -6.42 -14.24 -12.67
CA ARG A 115 -7.79 -14.72 -12.54
C ARG A 115 -8.62 -14.35 -13.78
N VAL A 116 -8.39 -13.17 -14.33
CA VAL A 116 -9.12 -12.65 -15.50
C VAL A 116 -8.51 -13.16 -16.80
N LEU A 117 -7.18 -13.13 -16.90
CA LEU A 117 -6.41 -13.64 -18.04
C LEU A 117 -5.37 -14.65 -17.53
N PRO A 118 -5.70 -15.96 -17.50
CA PRO A 118 -4.85 -16.99 -16.86
C PRO A 118 -3.42 -17.07 -17.40
N THR A 119 -3.23 -16.77 -18.68
CA THR A 119 -1.91 -16.70 -19.34
C THR A 119 -1.37 -15.28 -19.47
N GLY A 120 -2.10 -14.31 -18.90
CA GLY A 120 -1.77 -12.88 -18.95
C GLY A 120 -2.24 -12.17 -20.21
N THR A 121 -2.42 -12.89 -21.30
CA THR A 121 -2.96 -12.45 -22.61
C THR A 121 -3.87 -13.55 -23.16
N GLY A 122 -4.60 -13.25 -24.26
CA GLY A 122 -5.44 -14.23 -24.94
C GLY A 122 -6.84 -14.35 -24.34
N PRO A 123 -7.41 -15.56 -24.23
CA PRO A 123 -8.81 -15.72 -23.82
C PRO A 123 -9.09 -15.25 -22.40
N VAL A 124 -10.20 -14.52 -22.23
CA VAL A 124 -10.69 -14.11 -20.93
C VAL A 124 -11.29 -15.32 -20.20
N ASN A 125 -10.93 -15.51 -18.94
CA ASN A 125 -11.60 -16.44 -18.05
C ASN A 125 -12.92 -15.80 -17.56
N ALA A 126 -14.03 -16.21 -18.15
CA ALA A 126 -15.33 -15.65 -17.85
C ALA A 126 -15.67 -15.75 -16.35
N LYS A 127 -15.41 -16.89 -15.71
CA LYS A 127 -15.69 -17.07 -14.27
C LYS A 127 -14.89 -16.13 -13.39
N GLY A 128 -13.62 -15.89 -13.75
CA GLY A 128 -12.76 -14.95 -13.03
C GLY A 128 -13.24 -13.51 -13.18
N LEU A 129 -13.70 -13.12 -14.36
CA LEU A 129 -14.23 -11.79 -14.62
C LEU A 129 -15.62 -11.60 -13.98
N ASP A 130 -16.48 -12.61 -14.02
CA ASP A 130 -17.80 -12.61 -13.38
C ASP A 130 -17.74 -12.50 -11.85
N PHE A 131 -16.64 -12.94 -11.23
CA PHE A 131 -16.39 -12.68 -9.80
C PHE A 131 -16.31 -11.17 -9.51
N TYR A 132 -15.50 -10.44 -10.26
CA TYR A 132 -15.38 -8.97 -10.08
C TYR A 132 -16.64 -8.23 -10.49
N ASP A 133 -17.35 -8.72 -11.49
CA ASP A 133 -18.62 -8.17 -11.93
C ASP A 133 -19.65 -8.21 -10.79
N ARG A 134 -19.84 -9.38 -10.16
CA ARG A 134 -20.70 -9.53 -8.99
C ARG A 134 -20.22 -8.71 -7.79
N LEU A 135 -18.90 -8.64 -7.55
CA LEU A 135 -18.34 -7.84 -6.47
C LEU A 135 -18.70 -6.36 -6.63
N VAL A 136 -18.61 -5.83 -7.85
CA VAL A 136 -18.95 -4.44 -8.16
C VAL A 136 -20.46 -4.21 -7.93
N ASP A 137 -21.31 -5.09 -8.44
CA ASP A 137 -22.77 -4.98 -8.27
C ASP A 137 -23.16 -4.97 -6.80
N GLU A 138 -22.58 -5.86 -6.02
CA GLU A 138 -22.89 -5.99 -4.59
C GLU A 138 -22.29 -4.88 -3.72
N CYS A 139 -21.19 -4.27 -4.15
CA CYS A 139 -20.72 -3.02 -3.54
C CYS A 139 -21.77 -1.91 -3.74
N LEU A 140 -22.22 -1.71 -4.98
CA LEU A 140 -23.20 -0.68 -5.31
C LEU A 140 -24.56 -0.92 -4.63
N ALA A 141 -25.01 -2.19 -4.55
CA ALA A 141 -26.23 -2.54 -3.84
C ALA A 141 -26.20 -2.21 -2.33
N ARG A 142 -25.00 -2.02 -1.76
CA ARG A 142 -24.79 -1.62 -0.35
C ARG A 142 -24.36 -0.16 -0.20
N ASP A 143 -24.51 0.66 -1.23
CA ASP A 143 -24.05 2.06 -1.26
C ASP A 143 -22.53 2.21 -1.01
N ILE A 144 -21.74 1.20 -1.39
CA ILE A 144 -20.28 1.21 -1.33
C ILE A 144 -19.72 1.49 -2.73
N ALA A 145 -19.08 2.62 -2.92
CA ALA A 145 -18.46 2.96 -4.21
C ALA A 145 -17.19 2.11 -4.44
N PRO A 146 -17.11 1.32 -5.54
CA PRO A 146 -15.93 0.53 -5.87
C PRO A 146 -14.83 1.42 -6.47
N TRP A 147 -13.57 1.21 -6.00
CA TRP A 147 -12.35 1.83 -6.49
C TRP A 147 -11.41 0.72 -6.97
N LEU A 148 -11.14 0.63 -8.25
CA LEU A 148 -10.45 -0.51 -8.84
C LEU A 148 -8.98 -0.18 -9.13
N THR A 149 -8.08 -1.02 -8.61
CA THR A 149 -6.66 -1.03 -8.97
C THR A 149 -6.39 -2.15 -9.98
N VAL A 150 -5.90 -1.79 -11.17
CA VAL A 150 -5.66 -2.74 -12.27
C VAL A 150 -4.54 -3.72 -11.95
N TYR A 151 -3.43 -3.22 -11.41
CA TYR A 151 -2.27 -4.06 -11.09
C TYR A 151 -1.75 -3.81 -9.68
N HIS A 152 -1.76 -4.86 -8.86
CA HIS A 152 -1.21 -4.84 -7.50
C HIS A 152 -0.30 -6.05 -7.28
N TRP A 153 0.78 -6.13 -8.10
CA TRP A 153 1.98 -6.95 -7.98
C TRP A 153 1.87 -8.41 -8.43
N ASP A 154 0.71 -8.89 -8.78
CA ASP A 154 0.39 -10.28 -9.08
C ASP A 154 0.45 -10.63 -10.58
N LEU A 155 1.56 -10.24 -11.24
CA LEU A 155 1.79 -10.52 -12.66
C LEU A 155 1.58 -12.01 -12.96
N PRO A 156 0.83 -12.38 -14.03
CA PRO A 156 0.73 -13.77 -14.46
C PRO A 156 2.08 -14.41 -14.71
N LEU A 157 2.27 -15.63 -14.18
CA LEU A 157 3.54 -16.37 -14.29
C LEU A 157 3.93 -16.62 -15.75
N ALA A 158 2.95 -16.82 -16.63
CA ALA A 158 3.19 -17.01 -18.06
C ALA A 158 3.84 -15.77 -18.73
N LEU A 159 3.51 -14.56 -18.27
CA LEU A 159 4.17 -13.33 -18.71
C LEU A 159 5.58 -13.21 -18.11
N GLN A 160 5.75 -13.63 -16.86
CA GLN A 160 7.07 -13.66 -16.22
C GLN A 160 8.03 -14.60 -16.96
N GLN A 161 7.56 -15.75 -17.46
CA GLN A 161 8.33 -16.68 -18.27
C GLN A 161 8.81 -16.06 -19.60
N GLN A 162 8.10 -15.05 -20.10
CA GLN A 162 8.46 -14.22 -21.25
C GLN A 162 9.31 -12.98 -20.87
N GLY A 163 9.77 -12.89 -19.61
CA GLY A 163 10.60 -11.78 -19.11
C GLY A 163 9.87 -10.82 -18.17
N GLY A 164 8.55 -10.85 -18.10
CA GLY A 164 7.73 -10.03 -17.21
C GLY A 164 8.03 -8.53 -17.35
N TRP A 165 8.19 -7.82 -16.25
CA TRP A 165 8.49 -6.38 -16.26
C TRP A 165 9.84 -6.02 -16.92
N THR A 166 10.75 -6.98 -17.14
CA THR A 166 11.98 -6.72 -17.91
C THR A 166 11.79 -6.85 -19.42
N ASN A 167 10.65 -7.34 -19.88
CA ASN A 167 10.25 -7.37 -21.28
C ASN A 167 9.36 -6.16 -21.58
N ARG A 168 9.75 -5.36 -22.56
CA ARG A 168 9.02 -4.16 -22.96
C ARG A 168 7.56 -4.43 -23.39
N ALA A 169 7.26 -5.63 -23.87
CA ALA A 169 5.91 -6.02 -24.26
C ALA A 169 4.89 -5.91 -23.11
N VAL A 170 5.35 -5.90 -21.83
CA VAL A 170 4.49 -5.74 -20.66
C VAL A 170 3.68 -4.45 -20.71
N VAL A 171 4.17 -3.43 -21.39
CA VAL A 171 3.48 -2.14 -21.59
C VAL A 171 2.16 -2.37 -22.36
N GLY A 172 2.21 -3.12 -23.46
CA GLY A 172 1.01 -3.49 -24.22
C GLY A 172 0.13 -4.47 -23.47
N TRP A 173 0.71 -5.49 -22.82
CA TRP A 173 -0.05 -6.48 -22.05
C TRP A 173 -0.88 -5.86 -20.93
N LEU A 174 -0.32 -4.88 -20.21
CA LEU A 174 -1.06 -4.17 -19.17
C LEU A 174 -2.18 -3.32 -19.76
N ALA A 175 -1.91 -2.61 -20.88
CA ALA A 175 -2.92 -1.81 -21.55
C ALA A 175 -4.11 -2.66 -22.04
N ASP A 176 -3.84 -3.84 -22.62
CA ASP A 176 -4.86 -4.79 -23.07
C ASP A 176 -5.68 -5.32 -21.87
N TYR A 177 -5.01 -5.67 -20.77
CA TYR A 177 -5.68 -6.10 -19.54
C TYR A 177 -6.58 -5.01 -18.97
N ALA A 178 -6.09 -3.77 -18.91
CA ALA A 178 -6.87 -2.62 -18.46
C ALA A 178 -8.13 -2.42 -19.32
N GLN A 179 -8.04 -2.61 -20.65
CA GLN A 179 -9.19 -2.54 -21.53
C GLN A 179 -10.21 -3.67 -21.31
N VAL A 180 -9.75 -4.89 -21.01
CA VAL A 180 -10.66 -6.01 -20.66
C VAL A 180 -11.50 -5.66 -19.44
N LEU A 181 -10.86 -5.14 -18.39
CA LEU A 181 -11.58 -4.70 -17.19
C LEU A 181 -12.51 -3.52 -17.47
N ALA A 182 -12.04 -2.50 -18.19
CA ALA A 182 -12.82 -1.30 -18.50
C ALA A 182 -14.08 -1.62 -19.30
N ARG A 183 -14.01 -2.54 -20.28
CA ARG A 183 -15.17 -2.95 -21.08
C ARG A 183 -16.23 -3.66 -20.26
N ARG A 184 -15.87 -4.39 -19.21
CA ARG A 184 -16.81 -5.16 -18.38
C ARG A 184 -17.38 -4.37 -17.22
N LEU A 185 -16.55 -3.51 -16.59
CA LEU A 185 -16.84 -2.88 -15.31
C LEU A 185 -16.99 -1.36 -15.42
N GLY A 186 -16.61 -0.77 -16.56
CA GLY A 186 -16.49 0.68 -16.72
C GLY A 186 -17.82 1.44 -16.76
N ASP A 187 -18.92 0.77 -16.92
CA ASP A 187 -20.28 1.34 -16.79
C ASP A 187 -20.66 1.66 -15.32
N ARG A 188 -20.00 1.00 -14.36
CA ARG A 188 -20.31 1.07 -12.92
C ARG A 188 -19.16 1.56 -12.07
N VAL A 189 -17.92 1.23 -12.40
CA VAL A 189 -16.72 1.70 -11.65
C VAL A 189 -16.30 3.07 -12.14
N GLN A 190 -16.32 4.06 -11.25
CA GLN A 190 -15.97 5.45 -11.56
C GLN A 190 -14.50 5.80 -11.26
N HIS A 191 -13.80 5.03 -10.43
CA HIS A 191 -12.46 5.35 -9.96
C HIS A 191 -11.48 4.21 -10.24
N TRP A 192 -10.44 4.50 -11.00
CA TRP A 192 -9.48 3.52 -11.51
C TRP A 192 -8.07 3.92 -11.14
N MET A 193 -7.26 2.97 -10.69
CA MET A 193 -5.83 3.12 -10.47
C MET A 193 -5.06 2.15 -11.35
N VAL A 194 -4.12 2.66 -12.15
CA VAL A 194 -3.38 1.82 -13.11
C VAL A 194 -2.42 0.88 -12.40
N LEU A 195 -1.52 1.44 -11.60
CA LEU A 195 -0.50 0.68 -10.87
C LEU A 195 -0.56 0.98 -9.37
N ASN A 196 -0.32 -0.07 -8.58
CA ASN A 196 -0.01 0.10 -7.17
C ASN A 196 1.52 0.13 -6.97
N GLU A 197 2.05 1.23 -6.42
CA GLU A 197 3.42 1.38 -5.92
C GLU A 197 4.51 0.83 -6.85
N PRO A 198 4.71 1.40 -8.03
CA PRO A 198 5.69 0.88 -8.98
C PRO A 198 7.11 0.82 -8.43
N MET A 199 7.48 1.69 -7.48
CA MET A 199 8.79 1.65 -6.82
C MET A 199 8.96 0.35 -6.00
N VAL A 200 7.89 -0.15 -5.37
CA VAL A 200 7.98 -1.33 -4.51
C VAL A 200 8.19 -2.59 -5.35
N PHE A 201 7.33 -2.87 -6.33
CA PHE A 201 7.51 -4.09 -7.11
C PHE A 201 8.76 -4.07 -8.02
N THR A 202 9.21 -2.91 -8.49
CA THR A 202 10.47 -2.81 -9.23
C THR A 202 11.68 -2.90 -8.31
N GLY A 203 11.68 -2.18 -7.20
CA GLY A 203 12.78 -2.15 -6.22
C GLY A 203 12.90 -3.46 -5.43
N ALA A 204 11.84 -3.85 -4.71
CA ALA A 204 11.87 -5.06 -3.90
C ALA A 204 11.89 -6.33 -4.75
N GLY A 205 11.18 -6.35 -5.89
CA GLY A 205 11.07 -7.52 -6.75
C GLY A 205 12.25 -7.74 -7.69
N HIS A 206 12.89 -6.68 -8.19
CA HIS A 206 13.90 -6.80 -9.25
C HIS A 206 15.31 -6.37 -8.81
N LEU A 207 15.44 -5.43 -7.83
CA LEU A 207 16.75 -5.01 -7.30
C LEU A 207 17.16 -5.83 -6.09
N LEU A 208 16.25 -5.97 -5.11
CA LEU A 208 16.56 -6.54 -3.79
C LEU A 208 16.22 -8.04 -3.69
N GLY A 209 15.30 -8.53 -4.52
CA GLY A 209 14.84 -9.91 -4.49
C GLY A 209 14.06 -10.29 -3.23
N LEU A 210 13.44 -9.31 -2.58
CA LEU A 210 12.64 -9.48 -1.36
C LEU A 210 11.18 -9.82 -1.67
N HIS A 211 10.70 -9.39 -2.85
CA HIS A 211 9.37 -9.69 -3.38
C HIS A 211 9.46 -10.46 -4.69
N ALA A 212 8.34 -11.02 -5.13
CA ALA A 212 8.24 -11.64 -6.45
C ALA A 212 8.64 -10.62 -7.55
N PRO A 213 9.34 -11.04 -8.61
CA PRO A 213 9.80 -12.40 -8.94
C PRO A 213 11.13 -12.82 -8.30
N GLY A 214 11.65 -12.11 -7.30
CA GLY A 214 12.83 -12.47 -6.54
C GLY A 214 14.18 -12.19 -7.24
N ARG A 215 14.21 -11.26 -8.20
CA ARG A 215 15.45 -10.90 -8.93
C ARG A 215 16.33 -9.99 -8.09
N ARG A 216 17.65 -10.18 -8.20
CA ARG A 216 18.67 -9.33 -7.57
C ARG A 216 19.58 -8.74 -8.63
N SER A 217 19.08 -7.79 -9.40
CA SER A 217 19.80 -7.26 -10.55
C SER A 217 19.49 -5.79 -10.78
N LEU A 218 20.53 -4.95 -10.83
CA LEU A 218 20.39 -3.56 -11.19
C LEU A 218 19.83 -3.40 -12.63
N GLY A 219 20.28 -4.21 -13.58
CA GLY A 219 19.77 -4.17 -14.96
C GLY A 219 18.27 -4.52 -15.01
N ALA A 220 17.85 -5.54 -14.26
CA ALA A 220 16.44 -5.91 -14.18
C ALA A 220 15.58 -4.80 -13.53
N PHE A 221 16.10 -4.15 -12.48
CA PHE A 221 15.44 -3.01 -11.84
C PHE A 221 15.25 -1.84 -12.82
N LEU A 222 16.32 -1.46 -13.53
CA LEU A 222 16.25 -0.33 -14.47
C LEU A 222 15.31 -0.62 -15.65
N ALA A 223 15.36 -1.83 -16.21
CA ALA A 223 14.44 -2.26 -17.26
C ALA A 223 12.98 -2.22 -16.78
N ALA A 224 12.71 -2.84 -15.61
CA ALA A 224 11.38 -2.88 -15.03
C ALA A 224 10.88 -1.47 -14.68
N THR A 225 11.74 -0.59 -14.19
CA THR A 225 11.42 0.81 -13.88
C THR A 225 10.95 1.54 -15.14
N HIS A 226 11.73 1.50 -16.22
CA HIS A 226 11.35 2.19 -17.46
C HIS A 226 10.06 1.65 -18.06
N HIS A 227 9.93 0.31 -18.12
CA HIS A 227 8.72 -0.32 -18.65
C HIS A 227 7.48 -0.07 -17.77
N ALA A 228 7.63 -0.04 -16.44
CA ALA A 228 6.53 0.29 -15.53
C ALA A 228 6.09 1.75 -15.67
N THR A 229 7.03 2.68 -15.87
CA THR A 229 6.71 4.09 -16.13
C THR A 229 5.92 4.26 -17.44
N LEU A 230 6.34 3.57 -18.51
CA LEU A 230 5.59 3.55 -19.77
C LEU A 230 4.22 2.89 -19.59
N ALA A 231 4.17 1.72 -18.92
CA ALA A 231 2.93 0.98 -18.69
C ALA A 231 1.92 1.76 -17.85
N GLN A 232 2.41 2.56 -16.89
CA GLN A 232 1.57 3.49 -16.11
C GLN A 232 0.83 4.47 -17.01
N ALA A 233 1.51 5.10 -17.96
CA ALA A 233 0.93 6.06 -18.89
C ALA A 233 0.06 5.38 -19.95
N GLU A 234 0.51 4.29 -20.56
CA GLU A 234 -0.24 3.58 -21.59
C GLU A 234 -1.49 2.87 -21.02
N GLY A 235 -1.41 2.33 -19.81
CA GLY A 235 -2.57 1.84 -19.09
C GLY A 235 -3.59 2.93 -18.81
N GLY A 236 -3.13 4.13 -18.42
CA GLY A 236 -3.97 5.31 -18.28
C GLY A 236 -4.66 5.72 -19.59
N ARG A 237 -3.93 5.72 -20.71
CA ARG A 237 -4.50 5.98 -22.05
C ARG A 237 -5.51 4.93 -22.46
N ALA A 238 -5.20 3.66 -22.21
CA ALA A 238 -6.11 2.55 -22.50
C ALA A 238 -7.42 2.64 -21.72
N LEU A 239 -7.35 2.98 -20.43
CA LEU A 239 -8.53 3.25 -19.61
C LEU A 239 -9.30 4.49 -20.13
N ARG A 240 -8.62 5.59 -20.39
CA ARG A 240 -9.26 6.83 -20.88
C ARG A 240 -10.01 6.62 -22.20
N ALA A 241 -9.50 5.77 -23.08
CA ALA A 241 -10.13 5.44 -24.36
C ALA A 241 -11.33 4.49 -24.20
N ALA A 242 -11.38 3.69 -23.15
CA ALA A 242 -12.42 2.66 -22.98
C ALA A 242 -13.52 3.03 -21.97
N LEU A 243 -13.27 4.00 -21.09
CA LEU A 243 -14.18 4.41 -20.03
C LEU A 243 -15.01 5.63 -20.41
N PRO A 244 -16.17 5.83 -19.77
CA PRO A 244 -16.92 7.09 -19.86
C PRO A 244 -16.06 8.28 -19.43
N ALA A 245 -16.32 9.47 -20.00
CA ALA A 245 -15.58 10.70 -19.69
C ALA A 245 -15.67 11.14 -18.21
N SER A 246 -16.67 10.67 -17.48
CA SER A 246 -16.85 10.91 -16.04
C SER A 246 -15.89 10.07 -15.16
N ALA A 247 -15.32 9.00 -15.70
CA ALA A 247 -14.44 8.13 -14.93
C ALA A 247 -13.12 8.84 -14.57
N GLN A 248 -12.69 8.64 -13.34
CA GLN A 248 -11.47 9.22 -12.79
C GLN A 248 -10.35 8.20 -12.81
N ILE A 249 -9.23 8.54 -13.45
CA ILE A 249 -8.08 7.65 -13.61
C ILE A 249 -6.91 8.20 -12.84
N GLY A 250 -6.39 7.40 -11.92
CA GLY A 250 -5.21 7.70 -11.11
C GLY A 250 -4.15 6.61 -11.18
N THR A 251 -3.13 6.79 -10.41
CA THR A 251 -2.08 5.80 -10.09
C THR A 251 -1.61 6.02 -8.67
N THR A 252 -0.98 5.03 -8.04
CA THR A 252 -0.62 5.16 -6.63
C THR A 252 0.88 5.01 -6.40
N PHE A 253 1.42 5.80 -5.48
CA PHE A 253 2.84 5.86 -5.17
C PHE A 253 3.08 5.58 -3.69
N SER A 254 3.96 4.61 -3.40
CA SER A 254 4.59 4.53 -2.08
C SER A 254 5.49 5.74 -1.90
N CYS A 255 5.47 6.29 -0.72
CA CYS A 255 6.34 7.42 -0.38
C CYS A 255 6.65 7.45 1.11
N SER A 256 7.79 8.03 1.45
CA SER A 256 8.22 8.24 2.83
C SER A 256 8.86 9.61 2.97
N TYR A 257 8.58 10.31 4.06
CA TYR A 257 9.29 11.54 4.38
C TYR A 257 10.74 11.21 4.75
N LEU A 258 11.68 11.70 3.96
CA LEU A 258 13.08 11.41 4.17
C LEU A 258 13.79 12.56 4.91
N THR A 259 14.52 12.22 5.96
CA THR A 259 15.32 13.18 6.73
C THR A 259 16.77 12.72 6.83
N PRO A 260 17.76 13.65 6.82
CA PRO A 260 19.15 13.27 7.01
C PRO A 260 19.41 12.80 8.43
N TRP A 261 20.28 11.79 8.59
CA TRP A 261 20.71 11.31 9.91
C TRP A 261 21.30 12.43 10.77
N ARG A 262 22.05 13.32 10.15
CA ARG A 262 22.61 14.53 10.77
C ARG A 262 22.23 15.73 9.91
N ALA A 263 21.28 16.49 10.39
CA ALA A 263 20.89 17.76 9.78
C ALA A 263 22.08 18.71 9.68
N GLY A 264 22.18 19.42 8.56
CA GLY A 264 23.29 20.34 8.29
C GLY A 264 24.61 19.67 7.86
N LEU A 265 24.71 18.32 7.87
CA LEU A 265 25.89 17.63 7.37
C LEU A 265 25.74 17.37 5.85
N PRO A 266 26.53 18.04 4.97
CA PRO A 266 26.32 18.03 3.53
C PRO A 266 26.28 16.63 2.88
N ARG A 267 27.04 15.67 3.43
CA ARG A 267 27.06 14.29 2.89
C ARG A 267 25.77 13.53 3.19
N ASP A 268 25.17 13.72 4.39
CA ASP A 268 23.91 13.08 4.77
C ASP A 268 22.73 13.75 4.02
N GLU A 269 22.78 15.07 3.83
CA GLU A 269 21.82 15.82 3.00
C GLU A 269 21.83 15.33 1.53
N ARG A 270 23.01 15.20 0.92
CA ARG A 270 23.10 14.66 -0.45
C ARG A 270 22.62 13.21 -0.54
N ALA A 271 22.89 12.38 0.48
CA ALA A 271 22.41 11.02 0.53
C ALA A 271 20.88 10.97 0.61
N THR A 272 20.29 11.88 1.39
CA THR A 272 18.83 12.02 1.52
C THR A 272 18.18 12.42 0.18
N ARG A 273 18.71 13.42 -0.54
CA ARG A 273 18.22 13.80 -1.86
C ARG A 273 18.29 12.66 -2.88
N ARG A 274 19.38 11.86 -2.87
CA ARG A 274 19.47 10.67 -3.74
C ARG A 274 18.43 9.62 -3.40
N ALA A 275 18.21 9.37 -2.12
CA ALA A 275 17.17 8.44 -1.67
C ALA A 275 15.76 8.94 -2.06
N ASP A 276 15.50 10.24 -1.90
CA ASP A 276 14.25 10.86 -2.29
C ASP A 276 13.99 10.75 -3.80
N ALA A 277 14.99 10.99 -4.63
CA ALA A 277 14.91 10.84 -6.07
C ALA A 277 14.46 9.43 -6.48
N ILE A 278 14.90 8.39 -5.75
CA ILE A 278 14.56 7.01 -6.06
C ILE A 278 13.23 6.60 -5.41
N LEU A 279 13.04 6.90 -4.12
CA LEU A 279 11.89 6.39 -3.38
C LEU A 279 10.60 7.15 -3.63
N ASN A 280 10.69 8.46 -3.88
CA ASN A 280 9.51 9.32 -4.00
C ASN A 280 9.28 9.88 -5.42
N ARG A 281 10.34 10.17 -6.19
CA ARG A 281 10.27 10.98 -7.41
C ARG A 281 10.38 10.18 -8.70
N LEU A 282 10.93 8.97 -8.64
CA LEU A 282 11.30 8.12 -9.79
C LEU A 282 10.14 7.85 -10.76
N PHE A 283 8.92 7.71 -10.28
CA PHE A 283 7.72 7.45 -11.09
C PHE A 283 6.79 8.66 -11.20
N VAL A 284 6.91 9.62 -10.28
CA VAL A 284 6.11 10.85 -10.26
C VAL A 284 6.56 11.83 -11.33
N GLU A 285 7.85 12.13 -11.38
CA GLU A 285 8.39 13.15 -12.30
C GLU A 285 8.23 12.79 -13.79
N PRO A 286 8.51 11.55 -14.23
CA PRO A 286 8.24 11.16 -15.60
C PRO A 286 6.76 11.25 -15.99
N ALA A 287 5.84 10.93 -15.06
CA ALA A 287 4.41 11.06 -15.31
C ALA A 287 3.96 12.51 -15.55
N LEU A 288 4.71 13.48 -15.02
CA LEU A 288 4.53 14.92 -15.26
C LEU A 288 5.29 15.46 -16.49
N GLY A 289 6.07 14.62 -17.16
CA GLY A 289 6.92 15.06 -18.27
C GLY A 289 8.22 15.75 -17.84
N LEU A 290 8.61 15.62 -16.57
CA LEU A 290 9.85 16.19 -16.04
C LEU A 290 11.07 15.29 -16.26
N GLY A 291 10.88 14.10 -16.84
CA GLY A 291 11.93 13.10 -17.01
C GLY A 291 12.29 12.39 -15.69
N TYR A 292 13.33 11.56 -15.73
CA TYR A 292 13.83 10.88 -14.55
C TYR A 292 14.73 11.80 -13.72
N PRO A 293 14.71 11.73 -12.36
CA PRO A 293 15.49 12.61 -11.46
C PRO A 293 16.99 12.23 -11.43
N THR A 294 17.64 12.24 -12.60
CA THR A 294 19.01 11.78 -12.83
C THR A 294 20.04 12.72 -12.20
N ALA A 295 19.73 14.00 -12.10
CA ALA A 295 20.61 15.00 -11.50
C ALA A 295 20.91 14.68 -10.03
N GLU A 296 19.91 14.23 -9.29
CA GLU A 296 20.07 13.87 -7.87
C GLU A 296 20.58 12.42 -7.69
N ALA A 297 20.17 11.50 -8.56
CA ALA A 297 20.55 10.09 -8.51
C ALA A 297 21.23 9.63 -9.82
N PRO A 298 22.55 9.85 -10.00
CA PRO A 298 23.27 9.52 -11.24
C PRO A 298 23.17 8.04 -11.68
N LEU A 299 22.85 7.14 -10.73
CA LEU A 299 22.51 5.75 -11.05
C LEU A 299 21.44 5.68 -12.15
N LEU A 300 20.47 6.59 -12.15
CA LEU A 300 19.34 6.61 -13.05
C LEU A 300 19.71 6.98 -14.50
N ASN A 301 20.88 7.56 -14.76
CA ASN A 301 21.39 7.75 -16.14
C ASN A 301 21.47 6.44 -16.92
N ARG A 302 21.63 5.32 -16.20
CA ARG A 302 21.66 3.99 -16.84
C ARG A 302 20.31 3.54 -17.41
N LEU A 303 19.20 4.25 -17.09
CA LEU A 303 17.87 4.02 -17.70
C LEU A 303 17.90 4.26 -19.21
N GLU A 304 18.78 5.14 -19.71
CA GLU A 304 18.98 5.41 -21.15
C GLU A 304 19.13 4.15 -22.00
N ARG A 305 19.68 3.08 -21.42
CA ARG A 305 19.85 1.78 -22.12
C ARG A 305 18.52 1.11 -22.50
N TYR A 306 17.43 1.50 -21.86
CA TYR A 306 16.10 0.91 -22.03
C TYR A 306 15.14 1.85 -22.72
N VAL A 307 15.50 3.13 -22.85
CA VAL A 307 14.74 4.16 -23.55
C VAL A 307 14.88 3.94 -25.06
N GLN A 308 13.76 3.99 -25.76
CA GLN A 308 13.70 3.95 -27.22
C GLN A 308 13.23 5.31 -27.76
N PRO A 309 13.53 5.64 -29.02
CA PRO A 309 13.06 6.87 -29.66
C PRO A 309 11.55 7.03 -29.49
N GLY A 310 11.12 8.18 -29.02
CA GLY A 310 9.71 8.50 -28.77
C GLY A 310 9.17 8.15 -27.37
N ASP A 311 9.94 7.45 -26.54
CA ASP A 311 9.47 7.10 -25.18
C ASP A 311 9.25 8.33 -24.31
N GLU A 312 10.11 9.33 -24.41
CA GLU A 312 9.99 10.57 -23.61
C GLU A 312 8.62 11.24 -23.78
N ALA A 313 8.10 11.23 -24.99
CA ALA A 313 6.76 11.77 -25.28
C ALA A 313 5.62 10.88 -24.77
N ARG A 314 5.91 9.60 -24.46
CA ARG A 314 4.92 8.61 -23.98
C ARG A 314 4.87 8.51 -22.46
N LEU A 315 5.91 8.93 -21.74
CA LEU A 315 5.96 8.86 -20.27
C LEU A 315 4.88 9.71 -19.59
N PRO A 316 4.58 10.94 -20.03
CA PRO A 316 3.59 11.77 -19.37
C PRO A 316 2.17 11.25 -19.60
N PHE A 317 1.34 11.34 -18.55
CA PHE A 317 -0.11 11.14 -18.64
C PHE A 317 -0.80 12.02 -17.59
N ALA A 318 -1.84 12.73 -18.02
CA ALA A 318 -2.65 13.59 -17.15
C ALA A 318 -3.61 12.72 -16.32
N PHE A 319 -3.14 12.24 -15.16
CA PHE A 319 -3.98 11.58 -14.18
C PHE A 319 -4.96 12.55 -13.52
N ASP A 320 -6.16 12.10 -13.21
CA ASP A 320 -7.17 12.89 -12.50
C ASP A 320 -6.84 13.01 -11.01
N PHE A 321 -6.14 12.02 -10.45
CA PHE A 321 -5.65 12.01 -9.06
C PHE A 321 -4.40 11.17 -8.89
N TRP A 322 -3.66 11.43 -7.82
CA TRP A 322 -2.60 10.55 -7.33
C TRP A 322 -2.98 9.95 -6.00
N GLY A 323 -2.78 8.64 -5.88
CA GLY A 323 -2.84 7.93 -4.62
C GLY A 323 -1.50 8.06 -3.87
N VAL A 324 -1.56 8.59 -2.67
CA VAL A 324 -0.43 8.70 -1.74
C VAL A 324 -0.52 7.56 -0.75
N GLN A 325 0.54 6.76 -0.66
CA GLN A 325 0.64 5.64 0.27
C GLN A 325 1.84 5.86 1.18
N ASN A 326 1.57 6.21 2.43
CA ASN A 326 2.59 6.58 3.40
C ASN A 326 2.33 5.90 4.74
N TYR A 327 3.36 5.25 5.28
CA TYR A 327 3.30 4.50 6.54
C TYR A 327 4.31 4.98 7.57
N THR A 328 5.39 5.63 7.13
CA THR A 328 6.51 5.97 8.00
C THR A 328 7.34 7.09 7.41
N ARG A 329 8.29 7.60 8.19
CA ARG A 329 9.44 8.35 7.65
C ARG A 329 10.67 7.48 7.56
N GLU A 330 11.63 7.90 6.75
CA GLU A 330 12.92 7.25 6.65
C GLU A 330 14.06 8.23 7.01
N VAL A 331 15.01 7.76 7.78
CA VAL A 331 16.20 8.55 8.15
C VAL A 331 17.39 8.04 7.36
N VAL A 332 18.02 8.92 6.60
CA VAL A 332 19.06 8.58 5.63
C VAL A 332 20.42 9.06 6.08
N ARG A 333 21.43 8.20 6.02
CA ARG A 333 22.83 8.56 6.23
C ARG A 333 23.67 8.28 4.99
N HIS A 334 24.72 9.03 4.81
CA HIS A 334 25.74 8.73 3.81
C HIS A 334 26.39 7.37 4.08
N ALA A 335 26.48 6.51 3.05
CA ALA A 335 27.03 5.17 3.13
C ALA A 335 27.89 4.87 1.88
N PRO A 336 29.22 5.12 1.94
CA PRO A 336 30.10 4.93 0.79
C PRO A 336 30.21 3.46 0.34
N TYR A 337 29.85 2.52 1.22
CA TYR A 337 29.83 1.10 0.94
C TYR A 337 28.56 0.62 0.19
N VAL A 338 27.59 1.49 -0.04
CA VAL A 338 26.43 1.22 -0.90
C VAL A 338 26.71 1.80 -2.29
N PRO A 339 27.15 0.97 -3.26
CA PRO A 339 27.58 1.47 -4.56
C PRO A 339 26.46 2.25 -5.27
N LEU A 340 26.81 3.33 -5.94
CA LEU A 340 25.96 4.17 -6.78
C LEU A 340 24.88 4.97 -6.03
N LEU A 341 24.36 4.45 -4.91
CA LEU A 341 23.39 5.17 -4.08
C LEU A 341 24.11 6.01 -3.01
N TRP A 342 25.20 5.50 -2.44
CA TRP A 342 25.92 6.12 -1.31
C TRP A 342 25.01 6.60 -0.20
N ALA A 343 23.93 5.88 0.02
CA ALA A 343 22.93 6.16 1.04
C ALA A 343 22.46 4.84 1.68
N ASN A 344 22.15 4.90 2.96
CA ASN A 344 21.57 3.80 3.72
C ASN A 344 20.52 4.33 4.69
N LEU A 345 19.43 3.58 4.86
CA LEU A 345 18.39 3.89 5.83
C LEU A 345 18.83 3.50 7.24
N VAL A 346 18.51 4.35 8.22
CA VAL A 346 18.78 4.09 9.64
C VAL A 346 17.47 3.67 10.32
N GLY A 347 17.29 2.39 10.53
CA GLY A 347 16.05 1.80 11.08
C GLY A 347 15.64 2.41 12.44
N ALA A 348 14.35 2.41 12.72
CA ALA A 348 13.75 3.00 13.91
C ALA A 348 14.30 2.39 15.21
N ALA A 349 14.40 1.06 15.29
CA ALA A 349 14.94 0.35 16.45
C ALA A 349 16.37 0.82 16.80
N ARG A 350 17.22 1.06 15.78
CA ARG A 350 18.58 1.57 15.98
C ARG A 350 18.61 3.01 16.53
N ARG A 351 17.55 3.76 16.27
CA ARG A 351 17.41 5.15 16.73
C ARG A 351 16.75 5.26 18.10
N GLY A 352 16.24 4.14 18.64
CA GLY A 352 15.53 4.11 19.92
C GLY A 352 14.20 4.86 19.89
N VAL A 353 13.53 4.92 18.75
CA VAL A 353 12.21 5.56 18.56
C VAL A 353 11.11 4.53 18.44
N PRO A 354 9.84 4.87 18.72
CA PRO A 354 8.70 3.98 18.55
C PRO A 354 8.58 3.44 17.12
N TYR A 355 8.23 2.15 16.98
CA TYR A 355 8.09 1.50 15.68
C TYR A 355 6.99 0.42 15.69
N THR A 356 6.46 0.15 14.52
CA THR A 356 5.43 -0.87 14.27
C THR A 356 6.03 -2.27 14.20
N GLN A 357 5.19 -3.29 14.09
CA GLN A 357 5.62 -4.68 13.88
C GLN A 357 6.44 -4.87 12.59
N MET A 358 6.26 -3.98 11.61
CA MET A 358 7.09 -3.92 10.39
C MET A 358 8.48 -3.31 10.62
N GLY A 359 8.78 -2.82 11.82
CA GLY A 359 10.01 -2.05 12.11
C GLY A 359 9.99 -0.62 11.58
N TRP A 360 8.83 -0.14 11.14
CA TRP A 360 8.63 1.23 10.65
C TRP A 360 8.39 2.20 11.80
N GLU A 361 9.05 3.34 11.75
CA GLU A 361 8.86 4.37 12.79
C GLU A 361 7.42 4.86 12.84
N VAL A 362 6.90 5.01 14.04
CA VAL A 362 5.62 5.69 14.30
C VAL A 362 5.85 7.19 14.21
N PHE A 363 5.56 7.78 13.05
CA PHE A 363 5.77 9.21 12.77
C PHE A 363 4.65 9.76 11.86
N PRO A 364 3.47 10.07 12.42
CA PRO A 364 2.29 10.50 11.65
C PRO A 364 2.51 11.72 10.76
N GLU A 365 3.39 12.64 11.16
CA GLU A 365 3.74 13.84 10.40
C GLU A 365 4.34 13.53 9.03
N SER A 366 4.87 12.31 8.83
CA SER A 366 5.35 11.85 7.53
C SER A 366 4.30 12.02 6.44
N LEU A 367 3.04 11.69 6.75
CA LEU A 367 1.93 11.80 5.81
C LEU A 367 1.71 13.26 5.39
N TYR A 368 1.70 14.21 6.32
CA TYR A 368 1.59 15.64 6.00
C TYR A 368 2.74 16.11 5.10
N HIS A 369 3.97 15.73 5.42
CA HIS A 369 5.15 16.14 4.63
C HIS A 369 5.09 15.58 3.20
N MET A 370 4.61 14.36 3.02
CA MET A 370 4.48 13.77 1.68
C MET A 370 3.34 14.39 0.88
N LEU A 371 2.20 14.66 1.50
CA LEU A 371 1.10 15.39 0.85
C LEU A 371 1.58 16.78 0.39
N ARG A 372 2.32 17.48 1.23
CA ARG A 372 2.92 18.79 0.89
C ARG A 372 3.94 18.67 -0.24
N GLN A 373 4.82 17.66 -0.21
CA GLN A 373 5.84 17.46 -1.26
C GLN A 373 5.19 17.20 -2.62
N PHE A 374 4.17 16.33 -2.68
CA PHE A 374 3.50 16.01 -3.94
C PHE A 374 2.63 17.16 -4.44
N SER A 375 1.99 17.91 -3.56
CA SER A 375 1.24 19.12 -3.93
C SER A 375 2.12 20.26 -4.45
N ALA A 376 3.43 20.20 -4.21
CA ALA A 376 4.35 21.25 -4.65
C ALA A 376 4.71 21.20 -6.15
N TYR A 377 4.39 20.10 -6.85
CA TYR A 377 4.55 20.05 -8.30
C TYR A 377 3.50 20.93 -9.00
N ALA A 378 3.95 21.74 -9.94
CA ALA A 378 3.09 22.74 -10.60
C ALA A 378 1.82 22.17 -11.25
N ASN A 379 1.89 20.94 -11.77
CA ASN A 379 0.77 20.25 -12.42
C ASN A 379 0.35 19.00 -11.62
N ALA A 380 0.51 19.01 -10.29
CA ALA A 380 0.04 17.91 -9.47
C ALA A 380 -1.50 17.81 -9.59
N PRO A 381 -2.05 16.62 -9.85
CA PRO A 381 -3.49 16.41 -9.74
C PRO A 381 -3.90 16.39 -8.27
N ARG A 382 -5.21 16.20 -8.02
CA ARG A 382 -5.73 16.00 -6.67
C ARG A 382 -5.05 14.82 -5.98
N LEU A 383 -4.87 14.90 -4.68
CA LEU A 383 -4.26 13.82 -3.88
C LEU A 383 -5.33 13.06 -3.10
N LEU A 384 -5.16 11.74 -3.03
CA LEU A 384 -5.91 10.88 -2.13
C LEU A 384 -4.92 10.04 -1.33
N VAL A 385 -5.12 9.92 -0.03
CA VAL A 385 -4.41 8.90 0.75
C VAL A 385 -5.10 7.57 0.47
N THR A 386 -4.51 6.77 -0.42
CA THR A 386 -5.09 5.50 -0.87
C THR A 386 -4.67 4.31 -0.02
N GLU A 387 -3.65 4.49 0.81
CA GLU A 387 -3.26 3.56 1.88
C GLU A 387 -2.53 4.31 2.99
N ASN A 388 -2.95 4.07 4.21
CA ASN A 388 -2.25 4.41 5.45
C ASN A 388 -2.74 3.50 6.57
N GLY A 389 -1.83 2.98 7.37
CA GLY A 389 -2.14 2.05 8.46
C GLY A 389 -0.89 1.61 9.21
N ALA A 390 -1.06 0.79 10.23
CA ALA A 390 0.04 0.26 11.02
C ALA A 390 -0.24 -1.16 11.51
N ALA A 391 0.78 -2.00 11.49
CA ALA A 391 0.72 -3.33 12.08
C ALA A 391 1.20 -3.29 13.52
N PHE A 392 0.35 -3.75 14.43
CA PHE A 392 0.66 -3.98 15.83
C PHE A 392 0.24 -5.39 16.23
N PRO A 393 0.83 -5.96 17.30
CA PRO A 393 0.38 -7.25 17.82
C PRO A 393 -1.08 -7.16 18.28
N ASP A 394 -1.92 -8.02 17.73
CA ASP A 394 -3.32 -8.11 18.10
C ASP A 394 -3.55 -9.39 18.94
N VAL A 395 -4.27 -9.25 20.04
CA VAL A 395 -4.65 -10.36 20.93
C VAL A 395 -6.16 -10.42 21.05
N VAL A 396 -6.72 -11.57 20.69
CA VAL A 396 -8.14 -11.84 20.95
C VAL A 396 -8.34 -12.13 22.41
N THR A 397 -9.17 -11.34 23.09
CA THR A 397 -9.50 -11.57 24.50
C THR A 397 -10.39 -12.80 24.69
N PRO A 398 -10.52 -13.36 25.92
CA PRO A 398 -11.47 -14.44 26.20
C PRO A 398 -12.92 -14.09 25.85
N ALA A 399 -13.27 -12.80 25.81
CA ALA A 399 -14.58 -12.32 25.38
C ALA A 399 -14.71 -12.16 23.85
N GLY A 400 -13.69 -12.56 23.08
CA GLY A 400 -13.69 -12.48 21.62
C GLY A 400 -13.47 -11.07 21.06
N GLN A 401 -12.95 -10.13 21.84
CA GLN A 401 -12.67 -8.75 21.43
C GLN A 401 -11.19 -8.56 21.08
N VAL A 402 -10.88 -7.55 20.28
CA VAL A 402 -9.49 -7.16 19.94
C VAL A 402 -9.30 -5.68 20.25
N HIS A 403 -8.53 -5.40 21.30
CA HIS A 403 -8.24 -4.06 21.78
C HIS A 403 -6.93 -3.56 21.14
N ASP A 404 -7.02 -2.93 19.98
CA ASP A 404 -5.87 -2.44 19.19
C ASP A 404 -5.66 -0.91 19.34
N VAL A 405 -5.61 -0.44 20.59
CA VAL A 405 -5.49 0.98 20.95
C VAL A 405 -4.34 1.69 20.23
N ALA A 406 -3.22 1.01 20.02
CA ALA A 406 -2.06 1.57 19.32
C ALA A 406 -2.37 1.88 17.83
N ARG A 407 -3.11 1.00 17.13
CA ARG A 407 -3.53 1.23 15.76
C ARG A 407 -4.55 2.36 15.70
N GLN A 408 -5.52 2.37 16.61
CA GLN A 408 -6.48 3.48 16.72
C GLN A 408 -5.77 4.82 16.87
N ALA A 409 -4.84 4.93 17.81
CA ALA A 409 -4.08 6.16 18.04
C ALA A 409 -3.24 6.58 16.83
N TYR A 410 -2.61 5.61 16.13
CA TYR A 410 -1.88 5.89 14.90
C TYR A 410 -2.79 6.45 13.80
N LEU A 411 -3.95 5.82 13.55
CA LEU A 411 -4.92 6.27 12.55
C LEU A 411 -5.44 7.67 12.88
N GLN A 412 -5.79 7.93 14.16
CA GLN A 412 -6.22 9.25 14.62
C GLN A 412 -5.17 10.30 14.32
N ALA A 413 -3.92 10.05 14.66
CA ALA A 413 -2.83 10.99 14.42
C ALA A 413 -2.59 11.24 12.93
N CYS A 414 -2.59 10.20 12.09
CA CYS A 414 -2.41 10.34 10.64
C CYS A 414 -3.56 11.09 9.98
N ILE A 415 -4.80 10.78 10.32
CA ILE A 415 -5.99 11.49 9.80
C ILE A 415 -5.96 12.97 10.24
N GLY A 416 -5.48 13.24 11.44
CA GLY A 416 -5.22 14.62 11.91
C GLY A 416 -4.21 15.37 11.02
N GLN A 417 -3.19 14.68 10.49
CA GLN A 417 -2.23 15.29 9.55
C GLN A 417 -2.85 15.54 8.17
N VAL A 418 -3.78 14.70 7.73
CA VAL A 418 -4.57 14.96 6.51
C VAL A 418 -5.44 16.21 6.68
N LEU A 419 -6.10 16.34 7.82
CA LEU A 419 -6.89 17.55 8.13
C LEU A 419 -6.02 18.80 8.15
N ARG A 420 -4.84 18.73 8.75
CA ARG A 420 -3.84 19.82 8.73
C ARG A 420 -3.50 20.22 7.30
N ALA A 421 -3.18 19.27 6.43
CA ALA A 421 -2.87 19.51 5.03
C ALA A 421 -4.02 20.24 4.31
N ARG A 422 -5.27 19.79 4.52
CA ARG A 422 -6.46 20.42 3.95
C ARG A 422 -6.68 21.84 4.46
N ARG A 423 -6.50 22.08 5.76
CA ARG A 423 -6.63 23.43 6.38
C ARG A 423 -5.59 24.40 5.84
N GLU A 424 -4.42 23.91 5.39
CA GLU A 424 -3.38 24.67 4.71
C GLU A 424 -3.65 24.84 3.20
N GLY A 425 -4.80 24.36 2.69
CA GLY A 425 -5.22 24.54 1.30
C GLY A 425 -4.70 23.49 0.32
N LEU A 426 -4.10 22.37 0.78
CA LEU A 426 -3.69 21.29 -0.10
C LEU A 426 -4.91 20.51 -0.62
N ALA A 427 -4.92 20.19 -1.93
CA ALA A 427 -6.02 19.49 -2.60
C ALA A 427 -6.01 17.97 -2.25
N VAL A 428 -6.26 17.64 -0.99
CA VAL A 428 -6.37 16.25 -0.52
C VAL A 428 -7.86 15.90 -0.38
N GLU A 429 -8.34 14.95 -1.18
CA GLU A 429 -9.78 14.68 -1.32
C GLU A 429 -10.25 13.37 -0.70
N GLY A 430 -9.38 12.56 -0.10
CA GLY A 430 -9.81 11.31 0.49
C GLY A 430 -8.76 10.61 1.33
N TYR A 431 -9.25 9.65 2.13
CA TYR A 431 -8.44 8.77 2.98
C TYR A 431 -9.01 7.36 2.99
N PHE A 432 -8.15 6.37 2.68
CA PHE A 432 -8.45 4.96 2.70
C PHE A 432 -7.54 4.26 3.70
N ALA A 433 -8.12 3.63 4.71
CA ALA A 433 -7.35 2.88 5.69
C ALA A 433 -6.79 1.58 5.07
N TRP A 434 -5.52 1.33 5.30
CA TRP A 434 -4.89 0.04 5.03
C TRP A 434 -4.83 -0.76 6.34
N SER A 435 -5.58 -1.84 6.45
CA SER A 435 -6.45 -2.50 5.48
C SER A 435 -7.80 -2.79 6.11
N PHE A 436 -8.78 -3.20 5.30
CA PHE A 436 -10.08 -3.58 5.85
C PHE A 436 -9.95 -4.79 6.76
N THR A 437 -9.42 -5.90 6.25
CA THR A 437 -9.15 -7.11 7.04
C THR A 437 -7.65 -7.33 7.22
N ASP A 438 -7.25 -8.08 8.25
CA ASP A 438 -5.94 -8.71 8.27
C ASP A 438 -5.78 -9.57 7.01
N ASN A 439 -4.57 -9.62 6.47
CA ASN A 439 -4.32 -10.26 5.19
C ASN A 439 -2.90 -10.86 5.13
N PHE A 440 -2.52 -11.40 3.98
CA PHE A 440 -1.18 -11.91 3.71
C PHE A 440 -0.22 -10.76 3.43
N GLU A 441 0.65 -10.40 4.39
CA GLU A 441 1.58 -9.26 4.28
C GLU A 441 2.86 -9.64 3.53
N TRP A 442 2.71 -10.03 2.29
CA TRP A 442 3.79 -10.29 1.33
C TRP A 442 4.90 -11.19 1.90
N ALA A 443 6.16 -10.73 1.91
CA ALA A 443 7.30 -11.48 2.45
C ALA A 443 7.25 -11.69 3.97
N GLU A 444 6.43 -10.93 4.69
CA GLU A 444 6.26 -11.04 6.14
C GLU A 444 5.22 -12.10 6.56
N GLY A 445 4.42 -12.60 5.60
CA GLY A 445 3.37 -13.59 5.86
C GLY A 445 2.18 -13.05 6.66
N TYR A 446 1.63 -13.84 7.57
CA TYR A 446 0.42 -13.47 8.31
C TYR A 446 0.67 -12.81 9.67
N ALA A 447 1.95 -12.69 10.08
CA ALA A 447 2.28 -12.13 11.39
C ALA A 447 1.92 -10.63 11.54
N PRO A 448 2.20 -9.73 10.56
CA PRO A 448 1.77 -8.35 10.66
C PRO A 448 0.27 -8.21 10.43
N ARG A 449 -0.40 -7.49 11.32
CA ARG A 449 -1.84 -7.30 11.26
C ARG A 449 -2.19 -5.82 11.09
N PHE A 450 -2.69 -5.49 9.90
CA PHE A 450 -3.06 -4.11 9.54
C PHE A 450 -4.56 -3.86 9.60
N GLY A 451 -5.37 -4.92 9.57
CA GLY A 451 -6.81 -4.83 9.39
C GLY A 451 -7.53 -4.04 10.49
N LEU A 452 -8.61 -3.36 10.11
CA LEU A 452 -9.65 -2.91 11.03
C LEU A 452 -10.48 -4.10 11.55
N VAL A 453 -10.47 -5.20 10.78
CA VAL A 453 -11.12 -6.47 11.11
C VAL A 453 -10.04 -7.54 11.29
N HIS A 454 -10.02 -8.19 12.42
CA HIS A 454 -9.16 -9.33 12.71
C HIS A 454 -9.64 -10.58 11.99
N ILE A 455 -8.71 -11.35 11.40
CA ILE A 455 -8.96 -12.66 10.80
C ILE A 455 -8.33 -13.74 11.69
N ASP A 456 -9.13 -14.67 12.18
CA ASP A 456 -8.62 -15.96 12.63
C ASP A 456 -8.35 -16.82 11.38
N TYR A 457 -7.11 -16.98 11.01
CA TYR A 457 -6.75 -17.70 9.77
C TYR A 457 -7.06 -19.21 9.81
N ALA A 458 -7.28 -19.80 10.99
CA ALA A 458 -7.68 -21.20 11.10
C ALA A 458 -9.17 -21.40 10.81
N THR A 459 -10.02 -20.51 11.30
CA THR A 459 -11.48 -20.59 11.19
C THR A 459 -12.06 -19.65 10.16
N GLN A 460 -11.27 -18.66 9.74
CA GLN A 460 -11.70 -17.55 8.89
C GLN A 460 -12.78 -16.68 9.56
N GLN A 461 -12.86 -16.67 10.89
CA GLN A 461 -13.76 -15.79 11.62
C GLN A 461 -13.29 -14.33 11.53
N ARG A 462 -14.24 -13.42 11.34
CA ARG A 462 -14.04 -11.97 11.31
C ARG A 462 -14.42 -11.39 12.67
N THR A 463 -13.53 -10.58 13.26
CA THR A 463 -13.81 -9.82 14.49
C THR A 463 -13.41 -8.37 14.27
N VAL A 464 -14.38 -7.46 14.34
CA VAL A 464 -14.11 -6.02 14.23
C VAL A 464 -13.28 -5.60 15.45
N LYS A 465 -12.16 -4.92 15.20
CA LYS A 465 -11.26 -4.41 16.24
C LYS A 465 -11.75 -3.06 16.79
N ASP A 466 -11.20 -2.60 17.91
CA ASP A 466 -11.54 -1.29 18.48
C ASP A 466 -11.29 -0.16 17.48
N SER A 467 -10.20 -0.23 16.69
CA SER A 467 -9.92 0.71 15.61
C SER A 467 -11.00 0.71 14.51
N GLY A 468 -11.62 -0.44 14.23
CA GLY A 468 -12.74 -0.55 13.28
C GLY A 468 -14.01 0.12 13.80
N TRP A 469 -14.36 -0.11 15.07
CA TRP A 469 -15.49 0.57 15.72
C TRP A 469 -15.26 2.07 15.86
N TRP A 470 -14.05 2.48 16.19
CA TRP A 470 -13.68 3.90 16.19
C TRP A 470 -13.83 4.53 14.79
N TYR A 471 -13.40 3.82 13.72
CA TYR A 471 -13.54 4.32 12.35
C TYR A 471 -15.02 4.47 11.96
N GLN A 472 -15.87 3.55 12.38
CA GLN A 472 -17.33 3.66 12.22
C GLN A 472 -17.87 4.95 12.89
N GLN A 473 -17.50 5.22 14.14
CA GLN A 473 -17.91 6.41 14.87
C GLN A 473 -17.49 7.70 14.14
N LEU A 474 -16.25 7.74 13.62
CA LEU A 474 -15.77 8.84 12.79
C LEU A 474 -16.65 9.02 11.54
N LEU A 475 -16.98 7.93 10.83
CA LEU A 475 -17.80 7.96 9.62
C LEU A 475 -19.25 8.36 9.93
N ALA A 476 -19.78 8.02 11.08
CA ALA A 476 -21.10 8.45 11.56
C ALA A 476 -21.15 9.94 11.91
N GLY A 477 -20.00 10.62 11.99
CA GLY A 477 -19.91 12.03 12.34
C GLY A 477 -19.85 12.29 13.84
N GLU A 478 -19.62 11.28 14.65
CA GLU A 478 -19.45 11.44 16.10
C GLU A 478 -18.16 12.22 16.42
N VAL A 479 -18.23 13.10 17.38
CA VAL A 479 -17.04 13.82 17.89
C VAL A 479 -16.25 12.87 18.79
N ILE A 480 -15.06 12.49 18.35
CA ILE A 480 -14.23 11.55 19.08
C ILE A 480 -13.48 12.28 20.19
N THR A 481 -13.87 12.02 21.43
CA THR A 481 -13.35 12.74 22.59
C THR A 481 -12.36 11.96 23.46
N THR A 482 -12.22 10.63 23.31
CA THR A 482 -11.34 9.85 24.20
C THR A 482 -10.77 8.59 23.55
N ILE A 483 -9.47 8.35 23.81
CA ILE A 483 -8.93 6.98 23.86
C ILE A 483 -9.38 6.40 25.22
N PRO A 484 -9.98 5.20 25.29
CA PRO A 484 -10.27 4.58 26.58
C PRO A 484 -8.98 4.50 27.40
N SER A 485 -8.97 5.12 28.59
CA SER A 485 -7.84 4.99 29.51
C SER A 485 -7.66 3.51 29.84
N LEU A 486 -6.48 2.96 29.63
CA LEU A 486 -6.09 1.67 30.21
C LEU A 486 -6.35 1.76 31.72
N GLY A 487 -7.37 1.03 32.19
CA GLY A 487 -7.75 1.03 33.59
C GLY A 487 -6.55 0.76 34.46
N SER A 488 -6.23 1.71 35.35
CA SER A 488 -5.25 1.54 36.40
C SER A 488 -5.80 0.50 37.39
N THR A 489 -5.49 -0.76 37.19
CA THR A 489 -5.62 -1.77 38.23
C THR A 489 -4.55 -1.49 39.28
N THR A 490 -4.87 -0.63 40.22
CA THR A 490 -4.15 -0.55 41.49
C THR A 490 -4.34 -1.89 42.24
N GLN A 491 -3.44 -2.81 42.03
CA GLN A 491 -3.27 -3.92 42.97
C GLN A 491 -2.83 -3.34 44.30
N LYS A 492 -3.75 -3.36 45.27
CA LYS A 492 -3.39 -3.20 46.67
C LYS A 492 -2.46 -4.35 47.06
N ALA A 493 -1.19 -4.03 47.25
CA ALA A 493 -0.25 -4.94 47.88
C ALA A 493 -0.72 -5.15 49.33
N THR A 494 -1.31 -6.32 49.62
CA THR A 494 -1.50 -6.80 50.96
C THR A 494 -0.18 -7.33 51.42
N ARG A 495 0.43 -6.62 52.36
CA ARG A 495 1.59 -7.14 53.14
C ARG A 495 1.10 -8.29 54.03
N CYS A 496 1.72 -9.43 53.94
CA CYS A 496 1.96 -10.35 55.05
C CYS A 496 3.43 -10.62 55.09
#